data_39a9c2b904b1da1aa29b705dcc5fed22
#
_entry.id   39a9c2b904b1da1aa29b705dcc5fed22
#
_cell.length_a   1.000
_cell.length_b   1.000
_cell.length_c   1.000
_cell.angle_alpha   90.00
_cell.angle_beta   90.00
_cell.angle_gamma   90.00
#
_symmetry.space_group_name_H-M   'P 1'
#
loop_
_entity.id
_entity.type
_entity.pdbx_description
1 polymer ?
#
loop_
_entity_poly.entity_id
_entity_poly.type
_entity_poly.pdbx_seq_one_letter_code
_entity_poly.pdbx_strand_id
1 'polypeptide(L)'
;RLKKGDVPKDLDRLEAQILKTTSGIARGPRGYLSLINRVKPLIQAGEVVVVTGDFNEPSHQDWTQAAAKRGMDRWVKNTSGRPLRFKVAWAGSVALEKVGLSDAYRTRFPDEIKKPGNTWTPPYPDGLPGRQPYHHQVLDRIDRIHFTGVHLRVLDAAVVGEDKRICEIAHSGPWVSDHRAVVATFEFTGSAEKLSNPKNDRNKSKGTKY
;
A
#
# COMPACT_ATOMS: atom_id res chain seq x y z
N ARG A 1 19.44 5.54 5.08
CA ARG A 1 19.46 7.01 4.91
C ARG A 1 20.54 7.33 3.90
N LEU A 2 20.18 7.97 2.77
CA LEU A 2 21.17 8.60 1.91
C LEU A 2 21.90 9.65 2.74
N LYS A 3 23.20 9.56 2.82
CA LYS A 3 24.00 10.59 3.50
C LYS A 3 23.88 11.89 2.73
N LYS A 4 23.82 13.01 3.46
CA LYS A 4 23.82 14.35 2.89
C LYS A 4 25.02 14.48 1.94
N GLY A 5 24.78 14.56 0.63
CA GLY A 5 25.83 14.63 -0.39
C GLY A 5 25.93 13.45 -1.36
N ASP A 6 25.41 12.27 -0.98
CA ASP A 6 25.49 11.05 -1.81
C ASP A 6 24.22 10.86 -2.66
N VAL A 7 23.96 11.78 -3.57
CA VAL A 7 22.94 11.52 -4.59
C VAL A 7 23.63 10.80 -5.76
N PRO A 8 23.30 9.53 -6.03
CA PRO A 8 23.84 8.84 -7.19
C PRO A 8 23.56 9.63 -8.45
N LYS A 9 24.54 9.73 -9.36
CA LYS A 9 24.35 10.29 -10.68
C LYS A 9 23.36 9.46 -11.52
N ASP A 10 23.19 8.20 -11.12
CA ASP A 10 22.37 7.20 -11.76
C ASP A 10 21.12 6.93 -10.87
N LEU A 11 19.95 7.23 -11.41
CA LEU A 11 18.67 7.05 -10.72
C LEU A 11 18.31 5.58 -10.50
N ASP A 12 18.73 4.68 -11.38
CA ASP A 12 18.49 3.23 -11.21
C ASP A 12 19.32 2.70 -10.03
N ARG A 13 20.53 3.23 -9.84
CA ARG A 13 21.33 2.93 -8.66
C ARG A 13 20.71 3.49 -7.37
N LEU A 14 20.11 4.66 -7.44
CA LEU A 14 19.37 5.24 -6.31
C LEU A 14 18.17 4.36 -5.94
N GLU A 15 17.37 3.92 -6.92
CA GLU A 15 16.28 2.99 -6.70
C GLU A 15 16.77 1.70 -6.04
N ALA A 16 17.82 1.08 -6.58
CA ALA A 16 18.40 -0.13 -6.01
C ALA A 16 18.88 0.06 -4.56
N GLN A 17 19.45 1.21 -4.23
CA GLN A 17 19.84 1.54 -2.86
C GLN A 17 18.65 1.72 -1.93
N ILE A 18 17.58 2.40 -2.37
CA ILE A 18 16.35 2.57 -1.62
C ILE A 18 15.74 1.19 -1.32
N LEU A 19 15.59 0.36 -2.33
CA LEU A 19 15.02 -0.99 -2.18
C LEU A 19 15.85 -1.85 -1.22
N LYS A 20 17.16 -1.74 -1.24
CA LYS A 20 18.04 -2.47 -0.34
C LYS A 20 17.92 -2.02 1.12
N THR A 21 17.68 -0.74 1.37
CA THR A 21 17.76 -0.15 2.71
C THR A 21 16.39 0.03 3.37
N THR A 22 15.32 0.21 2.58
CA THR A 22 14.00 0.60 3.07
C THR A 22 12.93 -0.45 2.81
N SER A 23 13.18 -1.42 1.91
CA SER A 23 12.21 -2.43 1.60
C SER A 23 11.75 -3.21 2.85
N GLY A 24 10.46 -3.15 3.13
CA GLY A 24 9.82 -3.89 4.21
C GLY A 24 9.76 -5.39 3.99
N ILE A 25 10.23 -5.89 2.82
CA ILE A 25 10.02 -7.29 2.42
C ILE A 25 10.64 -8.30 3.38
N ALA A 26 11.73 -7.93 4.06
CA ALA A 26 12.50 -8.81 4.94
C ALA A 26 12.36 -8.46 6.43
N ARG A 27 11.36 -7.70 6.85
CA ARG A 27 11.16 -7.29 8.26
C ARG A 27 10.72 -8.43 9.21
N GLY A 28 11.19 -9.66 8.99
CA GLY A 28 10.90 -10.81 9.85
C GLY A 28 9.38 -11.12 9.90
N PRO A 29 8.83 -11.49 11.10
CA PRO A 29 7.43 -11.92 11.22
C PRO A 29 6.39 -10.85 10.82
N ARG A 30 6.78 -9.58 10.79
CA ARG A 30 5.92 -8.43 10.45
C ARG A 30 6.13 -7.92 9.03
N GLY A 31 7.01 -8.56 8.25
CA GLY A 31 7.32 -8.12 6.90
C GLY A 31 6.44 -8.78 5.84
N TYR A 32 6.57 -8.29 4.62
CA TYR A 32 5.82 -8.80 3.46
C TYR A 32 6.03 -10.29 3.21
N LEU A 33 7.25 -10.84 3.42
CA LEU A 33 7.50 -12.27 3.24
C LEU A 33 6.66 -13.13 4.19
N SER A 34 6.51 -12.70 5.45
CA SER A 34 5.65 -13.40 6.39
C SER A 34 4.18 -13.36 5.97
N LEU A 35 3.71 -12.19 5.52
CA LEU A 35 2.36 -12.04 4.99
C LEU A 35 2.15 -12.95 3.77
N ILE A 36 3.05 -12.88 2.78
CA ILE A 36 2.99 -13.67 1.54
C ILE A 36 2.96 -15.16 1.85
N ASN A 37 3.81 -15.63 2.76
CA ASN A 37 3.83 -17.03 3.15
C ASN A 37 2.51 -17.52 3.78
N ARG A 38 1.78 -16.62 4.44
CA ARG A 38 0.45 -16.93 5.02
C ARG A 38 -0.66 -16.92 3.97
N VAL A 39 -0.66 -15.94 3.06
CA VAL A 39 -1.77 -15.78 2.10
C VAL A 39 -1.62 -16.65 0.86
N LYS A 40 -0.39 -16.96 0.45
CA LYS A 40 -0.13 -17.74 -0.76
C LYS A 40 -0.84 -19.10 -0.80
N PRO A 41 -0.84 -19.93 0.25
CA PRO A 41 -1.59 -21.19 0.25
C PRO A 41 -3.10 -20.97 0.09
N LEU A 42 -3.67 -19.93 0.71
CA LEU A 42 -5.08 -19.59 0.60
C LEU A 42 -5.44 -19.18 -0.83
N ILE A 43 -4.62 -18.33 -1.44
CA ILE A 43 -4.79 -17.90 -2.83
C ILE A 43 -4.72 -19.11 -3.78
N GLN A 44 -3.76 -20.01 -3.57
CA GLN A 44 -3.61 -21.23 -4.37
C GLN A 44 -4.79 -22.20 -4.20
N ALA A 45 -5.43 -22.19 -3.04
CA ALA A 45 -6.66 -22.94 -2.78
C ALA A 45 -7.92 -22.29 -3.38
N GLY A 46 -7.80 -21.11 -4.02
CA GLY A 46 -8.92 -20.37 -4.58
C GLY A 46 -9.76 -19.64 -3.53
N GLU A 47 -9.21 -19.43 -2.34
CA GLU A 47 -9.89 -18.71 -1.27
C GLU A 47 -9.95 -17.20 -1.57
N VAL A 48 -11.00 -16.56 -1.06
CA VAL A 48 -11.10 -15.11 -1.06
C VAL A 48 -10.21 -14.55 0.06
N VAL A 49 -9.19 -13.80 -0.35
CA VAL A 49 -8.26 -13.16 0.58
C VAL A 49 -8.35 -11.65 0.45
N VAL A 50 -8.54 -10.98 1.56
CA VAL A 50 -8.45 -9.52 1.67
C VAL A 50 -7.42 -9.19 2.76
N VAL A 51 -6.48 -8.30 2.43
CA VAL A 51 -5.42 -7.84 3.34
C VAL A 51 -5.49 -6.34 3.44
N THR A 52 -5.64 -5.82 4.65
CA THR A 52 -5.75 -4.38 4.91
C THR A 52 -4.71 -3.93 5.93
N GLY A 53 -4.28 -2.68 5.87
CA GLY A 53 -3.44 -2.09 6.90
C GLY A 53 -2.53 -0.98 6.40
N ASP A 54 -1.80 -0.41 7.34
CA ASP A 54 -0.64 0.41 7.07
C ASP A 54 0.56 -0.48 6.72
N PHE A 55 0.99 -0.41 5.48
CA PHE A 55 2.13 -1.18 4.97
C PHE A 55 3.47 -0.49 5.25
N ASN A 56 3.47 0.76 5.71
CA ASN A 56 4.67 1.56 5.96
C ASN A 56 5.67 1.58 4.77
N GLU A 57 5.17 1.32 3.58
CA GLU A 57 5.91 1.33 2.31
C GLU A 57 4.95 1.82 1.22
N PRO A 58 5.35 2.76 0.37
CA PRO A 58 4.53 3.17 -0.77
C PRO A 58 4.28 2.04 -1.76
N SER A 59 3.43 2.27 -2.75
CA SER A 59 3.18 1.32 -3.82
C SER A 59 4.04 1.63 -5.06
N HIS A 60 4.52 0.58 -5.73
CA HIS A 60 5.15 0.71 -7.04
C HIS A 60 4.19 1.29 -8.10
N GLN A 61 2.87 1.13 -7.89
CA GLN A 61 1.83 1.69 -8.75
C GLN A 61 1.63 3.20 -8.54
N ASP A 62 2.23 3.78 -7.50
CA ASP A 62 2.16 5.21 -7.18
C ASP A 62 3.47 5.93 -7.53
N TRP A 63 4.61 5.24 -7.34
CA TRP A 63 5.94 5.79 -7.63
C TRP A 63 6.41 5.44 -9.04
N THR A 64 5.62 5.83 -10.03
CA THR A 64 5.86 5.57 -11.45
C THR A 64 6.75 6.63 -12.09
N GLN A 65 7.23 6.34 -13.30
CA GLN A 65 7.96 7.34 -14.10
C GLN A 65 7.06 8.52 -14.49
N ALA A 66 5.75 8.29 -14.68
CA ALA A 66 4.79 9.35 -14.98
C ALA A 66 4.59 10.26 -13.77
N ALA A 67 4.42 9.69 -12.57
CA ALA A 67 4.33 10.43 -11.32
C ALA A 67 5.60 11.26 -11.06
N ALA A 68 6.78 10.69 -11.27
CA ALA A 68 8.04 11.40 -11.14
C ALA A 68 8.13 12.60 -12.10
N LYS A 69 7.80 12.41 -13.38
CA LYS A 69 7.76 13.51 -14.37
C LYS A 69 6.78 14.63 -13.98
N ARG A 70 5.67 14.29 -13.36
CA ARG A 70 4.66 15.27 -12.86
C ARG A 70 5.06 15.93 -11.55
N GLY A 71 6.12 15.47 -10.91
CA GLY A 71 6.59 16.02 -9.65
C GLY A 71 5.82 15.57 -8.44
N MET A 72 5.23 14.38 -8.47
CA MET A 72 4.56 13.78 -7.31
C MET A 72 5.55 13.48 -6.18
N ASP A 73 6.83 13.30 -6.52
CA ASP A 73 7.97 13.19 -5.59
C ASP A 73 8.57 14.55 -5.20
N ARG A 74 7.83 15.64 -5.29
CA ARG A 74 8.31 17.03 -5.20
C ARG A 74 9.14 17.38 -3.96
N TRP A 75 8.95 16.61 -2.89
CA TRP A 75 9.69 16.82 -1.64
C TRP A 75 11.05 16.12 -1.60
N VAL A 76 11.27 15.16 -2.48
CA VAL A 76 12.54 14.44 -2.56
C VAL A 76 13.53 15.28 -3.34
N LYS A 77 14.51 15.83 -2.64
CA LYS A 77 15.47 16.78 -3.20
C LYS A 77 16.90 16.33 -2.91
N ASN A 78 17.80 16.70 -3.81
CA ASN A 78 19.24 16.58 -3.57
C ASN A 78 19.72 17.66 -2.59
N THR A 79 21.02 17.64 -2.26
CA THR A 79 21.67 18.62 -1.37
C THR A 79 21.60 20.05 -1.86
N SER A 80 21.45 20.27 -3.18
CA SER A 80 21.27 21.59 -3.79
C SER A 80 19.80 22.03 -3.84
N GLY A 81 18.89 21.29 -3.23
CA GLY A 81 17.46 21.59 -3.21
C GLY A 81 16.73 21.28 -4.52
N ARG A 82 17.38 20.65 -5.50
CA ARG A 82 16.76 20.26 -6.77
C ARG A 82 15.94 18.97 -6.59
N PRO A 83 14.71 18.89 -7.12
CA PRO A 83 13.92 17.66 -7.12
C PRO A 83 14.65 16.52 -7.83
N LEU A 84 14.59 15.32 -7.28
CA LEU A 84 15.28 14.15 -7.83
C LEU A 84 14.55 13.52 -9.02
N ARG A 85 13.23 13.42 -8.97
CA ARG A 85 12.39 12.90 -10.06
C ARG A 85 12.74 11.47 -10.46
N PHE A 86 12.38 10.52 -9.65
CA PHE A 86 12.65 9.11 -9.91
C PHE A 86 11.43 8.21 -9.59
N LYS A 87 11.37 7.06 -10.24
CA LYS A 87 10.43 5.98 -9.93
C LYS A 87 11.04 5.06 -8.87
N VAL A 88 10.19 4.31 -8.16
CA VAL A 88 10.62 3.22 -7.26
C VAL A 88 9.68 2.03 -7.40
N ALA A 89 10.23 0.89 -7.78
CA ALA A 89 9.50 -0.38 -7.80
C ALA A 89 9.50 -1.02 -6.41
N TRP A 90 8.74 -0.44 -5.48
CA TRP A 90 8.66 -0.86 -4.08
C TRP A 90 8.43 -2.36 -3.95
N ALA A 91 9.41 -3.06 -3.39
CA ALA A 91 9.51 -4.51 -3.46
C ALA A 91 8.37 -5.25 -2.75
N GLY A 92 7.85 -4.68 -1.67
CA GLY A 92 6.71 -5.27 -0.94
C GLY A 92 5.44 -5.25 -1.79
N SER A 93 5.09 -4.11 -2.37
CA SER A 93 3.90 -3.99 -3.21
C SER A 93 4.01 -4.82 -4.50
N VAL A 94 5.19 -4.89 -5.11
CA VAL A 94 5.46 -5.79 -6.25
C VAL A 94 5.29 -7.26 -5.85
N ALA A 95 5.73 -7.64 -4.66
CA ALA A 95 5.61 -9.02 -4.19
C ALA A 95 4.15 -9.43 -3.89
N LEU A 96 3.33 -8.49 -3.37
CA LEU A 96 1.89 -8.72 -3.19
C LEU A 96 1.18 -8.94 -4.53
N GLU A 97 1.50 -8.13 -5.54
CA GLU A 97 0.94 -8.31 -6.89
C GLU A 97 1.36 -9.66 -7.49
N LYS A 98 2.63 -10.02 -7.39
CA LYS A 98 3.16 -11.31 -7.89
C LYS A 98 2.51 -12.53 -7.25
N VAL A 99 2.05 -12.43 -6.02
CA VAL A 99 1.36 -13.54 -5.34
C VAL A 99 -0.12 -13.62 -5.71
N GLY A 100 -0.65 -12.65 -6.47
CA GLY A 100 -2.02 -12.63 -6.95
C GLY A 100 -2.96 -11.69 -6.18
N LEU A 101 -2.41 -10.75 -5.42
CA LEU A 101 -3.18 -9.72 -4.73
C LEU A 101 -3.19 -8.42 -5.54
N SER A 102 -4.37 -7.91 -5.84
CA SER A 102 -4.59 -6.61 -6.48
C SER A 102 -4.84 -5.52 -5.45
N ASP A 103 -4.44 -4.29 -5.75
CA ASP A 103 -4.74 -3.12 -4.93
C ASP A 103 -6.12 -2.56 -5.29
N ALA A 104 -7.03 -2.50 -4.33
CA ALA A 104 -8.42 -2.10 -4.57
C ALA A 104 -8.54 -0.66 -5.06
N TYR A 105 -7.77 0.28 -4.47
CA TYR A 105 -7.81 1.68 -4.86
C TYR A 105 -7.27 1.87 -6.29
N ARG A 106 -6.15 1.22 -6.64
CA ARG A 106 -5.59 1.28 -8.00
C ARG A 106 -6.43 0.51 -9.03
N THR A 107 -7.13 -0.53 -8.63
CA THR A 107 -8.12 -1.19 -9.49
C THR A 107 -9.25 -0.22 -9.87
N ARG A 108 -9.72 0.59 -8.92
CA ARG A 108 -10.79 1.58 -9.15
C ARG A 108 -10.27 2.83 -9.83
N PHE A 109 -9.08 3.30 -9.46
CA PHE A 109 -8.45 4.53 -9.93
C PHE A 109 -7.04 4.24 -10.47
N PRO A 110 -6.90 3.77 -11.71
CA PRO A 110 -5.60 3.37 -12.25
C PRO A 110 -4.65 4.54 -12.54
N ASP A 111 -5.16 5.77 -12.65
CA ASP A 111 -4.37 6.97 -12.91
C ASP A 111 -3.90 7.58 -11.57
N GLU A 112 -2.67 7.27 -11.19
CA GLU A 112 -2.05 7.69 -9.93
C GLU A 112 -1.80 9.20 -9.85
N ILE A 113 -1.78 9.86 -11.02
CA ILE A 113 -1.57 11.32 -11.09
C ILE A 113 -2.88 12.06 -10.78
N LYS A 114 -3.99 11.62 -11.37
CA LYS A 114 -5.32 12.22 -11.15
C LYS A 114 -5.88 11.85 -9.78
N LYS A 115 -5.58 10.66 -9.32
CA LYS A 115 -6.06 10.08 -8.06
C LYS A 115 -4.89 9.53 -7.24
N PRO A 116 -4.05 10.39 -6.65
CA PRO A 116 -2.91 9.92 -5.86
C PRO A 116 -3.32 9.09 -4.65
N GLY A 117 -4.46 9.42 -4.02
CA GLY A 117 -5.02 8.64 -2.91
C GLY A 117 -4.12 8.63 -1.67
N ASN A 118 -3.36 9.68 -1.43
CA ASN A 118 -2.41 9.76 -0.32
C ASN A 118 -3.11 9.55 1.02
N THR A 119 -2.66 8.57 1.78
CA THR A 119 -3.19 8.25 3.10
C THR A 119 -2.34 8.82 4.22
N TRP A 120 -1.07 9.05 3.98
CA TRP A 120 -0.15 9.66 4.92
C TRP A 120 0.51 10.87 4.26
N THR A 121 0.48 12.01 4.85
CA THR A 121 -0.16 12.43 6.10
C THR A 121 -1.20 13.51 5.81
N PRO A 122 -2.31 13.56 6.59
CA PRO A 122 -3.15 14.75 6.63
C PRO A 122 -2.34 15.97 7.06
N PRO A 123 -2.75 17.20 6.67
CA PRO A 123 -2.14 18.43 7.17
C PRO A 123 -2.19 18.51 8.70
N TYR A 124 -1.11 18.97 9.29
CA TYR A 124 -1.01 19.30 10.71
C TYR A 124 -0.35 20.67 10.86
N PRO A 125 -0.56 21.37 11.98
CA PRO A 125 0.05 22.68 12.22
C PRO A 125 1.58 22.59 12.19
N ASP A 126 2.23 23.58 11.59
CA ASP A 126 3.68 23.71 11.64
C ASP A 126 4.15 23.90 13.10
N GLY A 127 5.33 23.39 13.38
CA GLY A 127 5.96 23.51 14.70
C GLY A 127 5.54 22.41 15.70
N LEU A 128 4.76 21.40 15.31
CA LEU A 128 4.51 20.26 16.18
C LEU A 128 5.80 19.51 16.53
N PRO A 129 6.06 19.23 17.82
CA PRO A 129 7.25 18.50 18.24
C PRO A 129 7.38 17.14 17.53
N GLY A 130 8.59 16.86 17.04
CA GLY A 130 8.89 15.60 16.36
C GLY A 130 8.38 15.50 14.92
N ARG A 131 7.69 16.52 14.39
CA ARG A 131 7.21 16.58 13.02
C ARG A 131 8.04 17.55 12.17
N GLN A 132 8.32 17.14 10.93
CA GLN A 132 8.84 18.07 9.92
C GLN A 132 7.68 18.96 9.44
N PRO A 133 7.96 20.22 8.98
CA PRO A 133 6.93 21.05 8.37
C PRO A 133 6.17 20.26 7.29
N TYR A 134 4.83 20.35 7.28
CA TYR A 134 3.97 19.58 6.39
C TYR A 134 4.38 19.69 4.91
N HIS A 135 4.73 20.88 4.46
CA HIS A 135 5.17 21.13 3.09
C HIS A 135 6.52 20.47 2.72
N HIS A 136 7.24 19.92 3.69
CA HIS A 136 8.47 19.14 3.48
C HIS A 136 8.22 17.63 3.46
N GLN A 137 6.99 17.18 3.69
CA GLN A 137 6.68 15.76 3.69
C GLN A 137 6.50 15.23 2.25
N VAL A 138 6.93 14.01 2.02
CA VAL A 138 6.50 13.21 0.87
C VAL A 138 5.17 12.60 1.24
N LEU A 139 4.14 12.89 0.45
CA LEU A 139 2.81 12.35 0.68
C LEU A 139 2.71 10.99 -0.01
N ASP A 140 2.38 9.97 0.76
CA ASP A 140 2.34 8.60 0.30
C ASP A 140 1.00 7.91 0.58
N ARG A 141 0.69 6.92 -0.23
CA ARG A 141 -0.41 6.00 -0.01
C ARG A 141 0.16 4.71 0.57
N ILE A 142 0.23 4.64 1.90
CA ILE A 142 0.80 3.51 2.64
C ILE A 142 -0.27 2.64 3.30
N ASP A 143 -1.48 3.16 3.49
CA ASP A 143 -2.64 2.40 3.93
C ASP A 143 -3.36 1.86 2.69
N ARG A 144 -3.51 0.55 2.61
CA ARG A 144 -4.03 -0.10 1.41
C ARG A 144 -4.93 -1.28 1.73
N ILE A 145 -5.79 -1.60 0.75
CA ILE A 145 -6.61 -2.81 0.74
C ILE A 145 -6.19 -3.61 -0.49
N HIS A 146 -5.62 -4.79 -0.24
CA HIS A 146 -5.28 -5.76 -1.27
C HIS A 146 -6.25 -6.92 -1.23
N PHE A 147 -6.59 -7.48 -2.40
CA PHE A 147 -7.59 -8.54 -2.52
C PHE A 147 -7.24 -9.52 -3.65
N THR A 148 -7.77 -10.75 -3.56
CA THR A 148 -7.74 -11.69 -4.69
C THR A 148 -8.84 -11.35 -5.69
N GLY A 149 -8.49 -11.29 -6.98
CA GLY A 149 -9.46 -11.07 -8.05
C GLY A 149 -10.41 -12.28 -8.30
N VAL A 150 -10.13 -13.42 -7.67
CA VAL A 150 -10.99 -14.59 -7.74
C VAL A 150 -12.20 -14.36 -6.84
N HIS A 151 -13.39 -14.38 -7.42
CA HIS A 151 -14.67 -14.17 -6.72
C HIS A 151 -14.91 -12.78 -6.13
N LEU A 152 -14.00 -11.81 -6.28
CA LEU A 152 -14.22 -10.43 -5.87
C LEU A 152 -14.02 -9.47 -7.04
N ARG A 153 -14.97 -8.54 -7.19
CA ARG A 153 -14.87 -7.39 -8.08
C ARG A 153 -14.97 -6.10 -7.25
N VAL A 154 -14.04 -5.19 -7.43
CA VAL A 154 -14.12 -3.85 -6.81
C VAL A 154 -15.25 -3.09 -7.51
N LEU A 155 -16.25 -2.66 -6.74
CA LEU A 155 -17.31 -1.75 -7.20
C LEU A 155 -16.87 -0.31 -7.00
N ASP A 156 -16.28 -0.01 -5.83
CA ASP A 156 -15.78 1.32 -5.51
C ASP A 156 -14.66 1.24 -4.47
N ALA A 157 -13.88 2.32 -4.40
CA ALA A 157 -12.85 2.53 -3.38
C ALA A 157 -12.76 4.03 -3.07
N ALA A 158 -12.40 4.38 -1.84
CA ALA A 158 -12.28 5.76 -1.43
C ALA A 158 -11.21 5.93 -0.35
N VAL A 159 -10.54 7.07 -0.37
CA VAL A 159 -9.83 7.61 0.79
C VAL A 159 -10.82 8.43 1.61
N VAL A 160 -10.85 8.17 2.91
CA VAL A 160 -11.66 8.90 3.90
C VAL A 160 -10.73 9.78 4.72
N GLY A 161 -11.01 11.06 4.80
CA GLY A 161 -10.14 11.99 5.51
C GLY A 161 -10.77 13.34 5.78
N GLU A 162 -9.95 14.34 5.95
CA GLU A 162 -10.31 15.65 6.45
C GLU A 162 -10.86 16.63 5.38
N ASP A 163 -10.60 16.38 4.10
CA ASP A 163 -10.87 17.36 3.05
C ASP A 163 -11.36 16.70 1.76
N LYS A 164 -12.55 17.08 1.29
CA LYS A 164 -13.17 16.61 0.04
C LYS A 164 -12.39 16.96 -1.24
N ARG A 165 -11.44 17.86 -1.17
CA ARG A 165 -10.55 18.18 -2.31
C ARG A 165 -9.47 17.13 -2.51
N ILE A 166 -9.20 16.34 -1.47
CA ILE A 166 -8.12 15.35 -1.42
C ILE A 166 -8.68 13.94 -1.28
N CYS A 167 -9.78 13.80 -0.54
CA CYS A 167 -10.44 12.53 -0.22
C CYS A 167 -11.74 12.38 -0.97
N GLU A 168 -12.10 11.17 -1.37
CA GLU A 168 -13.42 10.87 -1.96
C GLU A 168 -14.52 11.03 -0.92
N ILE A 169 -14.23 10.72 0.35
CA ILE A 169 -15.15 10.86 1.48
C ILE A 169 -14.51 11.79 2.51
N ALA A 170 -15.13 12.94 2.76
CA ALA A 170 -14.68 13.86 3.79
C ALA A 170 -15.46 13.66 5.09
N HIS A 171 -14.74 13.57 6.20
CA HIS A 171 -15.32 13.56 7.54
C HIS A 171 -15.78 14.98 7.92
N SER A 172 -16.94 15.11 8.51
CA SER A 172 -17.54 16.40 8.85
C SER A 172 -17.00 17.06 10.13
N GLY A 173 -16.22 16.33 10.92
CA GLY A 173 -15.63 16.79 12.18
C GLY A 173 -14.09 16.87 12.12
N PRO A 174 -13.44 17.16 13.26
CA PRO A 174 -11.98 17.13 13.33
C PRO A 174 -11.43 15.77 12.95
N TRP A 175 -10.41 15.75 12.10
CA TRP A 175 -9.68 14.53 11.79
C TRP A 175 -8.61 14.31 12.87
N VAL A 176 -8.69 13.16 13.55
CA VAL A 176 -7.91 12.89 14.78
C VAL A 176 -6.70 11.97 14.56
N SER A 177 -6.43 11.57 13.32
CA SER A 177 -5.33 10.68 12.97
C SER A 177 -4.32 11.37 12.05
N ASP A 178 -3.06 10.96 12.09
CA ASP A 178 -2.04 11.34 11.11
C ASP A 178 -2.05 10.43 9.85
N HIS A 179 -3.02 9.52 9.77
CA HIS A 179 -3.35 8.76 8.57
C HIS A 179 -4.77 9.04 8.12
N ARG A 180 -5.04 8.93 6.82
CA ARG A 180 -6.39 8.82 6.27
C ARG A 180 -6.77 7.35 6.17
N ALA A 181 -8.06 7.04 6.29
CA ALA A 181 -8.56 5.69 6.12
C ALA A 181 -8.80 5.36 4.65
N VAL A 182 -8.80 4.07 4.32
CA VAL A 182 -9.18 3.56 3.00
C VAL A 182 -10.36 2.62 3.15
N VAL A 183 -11.35 2.76 2.27
CA VAL A 183 -12.49 1.86 2.17
C VAL A 183 -12.61 1.33 0.76
N ALA A 184 -13.14 0.11 0.62
CA ALA A 184 -13.47 -0.47 -0.67
C ALA A 184 -14.78 -1.25 -0.57
N THR A 185 -15.58 -1.17 -1.64
CA THR A 185 -16.80 -1.96 -1.81
C THR A 185 -16.55 -3.02 -2.83
N PHE A 186 -16.85 -4.26 -2.48
CA PHE A 186 -16.69 -5.41 -3.34
C PHE A 186 -18.03 -6.06 -3.66
N GLU A 187 -18.13 -6.57 -4.87
CA GLU A 187 -19.12 -7.55 -5.24
C GLU A 187 -18.50 -8.94 -5.17
N PHE A 188 -19.22 -9.87 -4.55
CA PHE A 188 -18.85 -11.27 -4.60
C PHE A 188 -19.41 -11.91 -5.87
N THR A 189 -18.53 -12.39 -6.75
CA THR A 189 -18.90 -12.96 -8.07
C THR A 189 -18.88 -14.50 -8.07
N GLY A 190 -18.59 -15.14 -6.94
CA GLY A 190 -18.64 -16.58 -6.78
C GLY A 190 -20.06 -17.12 -6.65
N SER A 191 -20.29 -18.40 -6.99
CA SER A 191 -21.58 -19.04 -6.75
C SER A 191 -21.84 -19.22 -5.26
N ALA A 192 -23.06 -18.96 -4.81
CA ALA A 192 -23.48 -19.11 -3.41
C ALA A 192 -23.25 -20.52 -2.84
N GLU A 193 -23.18 -21.54 -3.70
CA GLU A 193 -22.92 -22.93 -3.29
C GLU A 193 -21.56 -23.14 -2.62
N LYS A 194 -20.54 -22.33 -2.96
CA LYS A 194 -19.22 -22.42 -2.29
C LYS A 194 -19.19 -21.81 -0.89
N LEU A 195 -20.13 -20.93 -0.56
CA LEU A 195 -20.24 -20.34 0.78
C LEU A 195 -20.99 -21.23 1.78
N SER A 196 -21.83 -22.15 1.30
CA SER A 196 -22.68 -23.01 2.14
C SER A 196 -22.01 -24.27 2.66
N ASN A 197 -20.75 -24.56 2.26
CA ASN A 197 -20.05 -25.77 2.66
C ASN A 197 -18.66 -25.46 3.19
N PRO A 198 -18.51 -24.97 4.44
CA PRO A 198 -17.26 -25.15 5.14
C PRO A 198 -17.15 -26.66 5.38
N LYS A 199 -16.35 -27.36 4.58
CA LYS A 199 -16.01 -28.75 4.87
C LYS A 199 -15.51 -28.82 6.29
N ASN A 200 -16.33 -29.40 7.14
CA ASN A 200 -16.08 -29.70 8.53
C ASN A 200 -15.11 -30.90 8.60
N ASP A 201 -13.88 -30.68 8.12
CA ASP A 201 -12.80 -31.66 8.21
C ASP A 201 -12.11 -31.64 9.59
N ARG A 202 -12.87 -31.28 10.63
CA ARG A 202 -12.48 -31.53 12.02
C ARG A 202 -13.00 -32.89 12.50
N ASN A 203 -12.60 -33.98 11.86
CA ASN A 203 -12.71 -35.29 12.52
C ASN A 203 -11.89 -36.32 11.77
N LYS A 204 -10.59 -36.33 11.98
CA LYS A 204 -9.74 -37.55 11.91
C LYS A 204 -8.47 -37.35 12.75
N SER A 205 -8.62 -37.01 14.02
CA SER A 205 -7.59 -37.47 14.98
C SER A 205 -7.97 -38.87 15.46
N LYS A 206 -7.65 -39.83 14.69
CA LYS A 206 -7.62 -41.23 15.18
C LYS A 206 -6.57 -41.33 16.26
N GLY A 207 -7.03 -41.84 17.38
CA GLY A 207 -6.21 -42.16 18.53
C GLY A 207 -4.98 -42.96 18.17
N THR A 208 -3.89 -42.58 18.78
CA THR A 208 -2.77 -43.48 19.03
C THR A 208 -2.72 -43.68 20.53
N LYS A 209 -3.11 -44.85 20.93
CA LYS A 209 -2.75 -45.46 22.23
C LYS A 209 -1.23 -45.67 22.23
N TYR A 210 -0.60 -45.20 23.22
CA TYR A 210 0.39 -45.77 24.14
C TYR A 210 0.97 -44.63 24.98
#